data_9f5585d2bbdba9619daebd0f79a2fe80
#
_entry.id   9f5585d2bbdba9619daebd0f79a2fe80
#
_cell.length_a   1.000
_cell.length_b   1.000
_cell.length_c   1.000
_cell.angle_alpha   90.00
_cell.angle_beta   90.00
_cell.angle_gamma   90.00
#
_symmetry.space_group_name_H-M   'P 1'
#
loop_
_entity.id
_entity.type
_entity.pdbx_description
1 polymer ?
#
loop_
_entity_poly.entity_id
_entity_poly.type
_entity_poly.pdbx_seq_one_letter_code
_entity_poly.pdbx_strand_id
1 'polypeptide(L)'
;VNFCTMVKEIKERQKHNPGSYCKNPLVEKAKDYVYANLHRKVTLRQTAETLYVNQNYLSELFNKTEGISFSAFVMTEKLNQVKRMLIHSSASYVDIANYVGFSSQSHMGKLFREHFGMTPREFRNQYSATEYEE
;
A
#
# COMPACT_ATOMS: atom_id res chain seq x y z
N VAL A 1 17.90 -1.48 -0.63
CA VAL A 1 17.06 -1.37 -1.82
C VAL A 1 15.76 -0.73 -1.44
N ASN A 2 15.45 0.32 -2.08
CA ASN A 2 14.21 0.98 -1.76
C ASN A 2 13.07 0.43 -2.61
N PHE A 3 11.89 0.72 -2.17
CA PHE A 3 10.66 0.28 -2.81
C PHE A 3 10.57 0.76 -4.26
N CYS A 4 11.02 1.96 -4.54
CA CYS A 4 10.96 2.53 -5.88
C CYS A 4 11.81 1.76 -6.88
N THR A 5 12.97 1.29 -6.46
CA THR A 5 13.84 0.48 -7.32
C THR A 5 13.17 -0.84 -7.69
N MET A 6 12.55 -1.49 -6.73
CA MET A 6 11.83 -2.74 -6.98
C MET A 6 10.68 -2.53 -7.96
N VAL A 7 9.94 -1.45 -7.80
CA VAL A 7 8.84 -1.13 -8.70
C VAL A 7 9.34 -0.89 -10.11
N LYS A 8 10.46 -0.20 -10.25
CA LYS A 8 11.05 0.04 -11.58
C LYS A 8 11.48 -1.25 -12.25
N GLU A 9 12.10 -2.15 -11.49
CA GLU A 9 12.52 -3.43 -12.03
C GLU A 9 11.33 -4.25 -12.53
N ILE A 10 10.25 -4.28 -11.77
CA ILE A 10 9.04 -4.97 -12.17
C ILE A 10 8.47 -4.36 -13.44
N LYS A 11 8.42 -3.04 -13.51
CA LYS A 11 7.93 -2.34 -14.70
C LYS A 11 8.76 -2.64 -15.93
N GLU A 12 10.07 -2.69 -15.78
CA GLU A 12 10.96 -3.00 -16.89
C GLU A 12 10.78 -4.42 -17.38
N ARG A 13 10.63 -5.38 -16.48
CA ARG A 13 10.35 -6.77 -16.83
C ARG A 13 9.05 -6.88 -17.60
N GLN A 14 8.03 -6.14 -17.20
CA GLN A 14 6.75 -6.12 -17.87
C GLN A 14 6.88 -5.59 -19.30
N LYS A 15 7.73 -4.61 -19.51
CA LYS A 15 7.98 -4.09 -20.84
C LYS A 15 8.56 -5.13 -21.79
N HIS A 16 9.29 -6.09 -21.27
CA HIS A 16 9.91 -7.14 -22.10
C HIS A 16 8.97 -8.31 -22.35
N ASN A 17 7.77 -8.29 -21.81
CA ASN A 17 6.80 -9.33 -22.00
C ASN A 17 5.53 -8.75 -22.66
N PRO A 18 5.46 -8.75 -23.98
CA PRO A 18 4.40 -8.04 -24.69
C PRO A 18 2.99 -8.53 -24.40
N GLY A 19 2.83 -9.70 -23.83
CA GLY A 19 1.50 -10.23 -23.54
C GLY A 19 0.97 -9.87 -22.15
N SER A 20 1.80 -9.31 -21.28
CA SER A 20 1.43 -9.17 -19.87
C SER A 20 1.26 -7.74 -19.41
N TYR A 21 1.50 -6.75 -20.27
CA TYR A 21 1.33 -5.43 -19.79
C TYR A 21 0.51 -4.59 -20.68
N CYS A 22 -0.60 -4.39 -20.28
CA CYS A 22 -1.28 -3.20 -20.67
C CYS A 22 -1.28 -2.36 -19.43
N LYS A 23 -0.26 -1.58 -19.27
CA LYS A 23 -0.33 -0.56 -18.26
C LYS A 23 -1.46 0.34 -18.66
N ASN A 24 -2.54 0.23 -17.97
CA ASN A 24 -3.66 1.11 -18.22
C ASN A 24 -3.34 2.46 -17.56
N PRO A 25 -3.28 3.56 -18.32
CA PRO A 25 -2.96 4.88 -17.77
C PRO A 25 -3.90 5.29 -16.65
N LEU A 26 -5.17 4.92 -16.72
CA LEU A 26 -6.14 5.25 -15.69
C LEU A 26 -5.83 4.51 -14.40
N VAL A 27 -5.48 3.23 -14.48
CA VAL A 27 -5.12 2.43 -13.31
C VAL A 27 -3.85 3.00 -12.67
N GLU A 28 -2.87 3.39 -13.47
CA GLU A 28 -1.64 4.00 -12.96
C GLU A 28 -1.93 5.31 -12.23
N LYS A 29 -2.83 6.12 -12.76
CA LYS A 29 -3.25 7.35 -12.09
C LYS A 29 -3.96 7.06 -10.76
N ALA A 30 -4.77 6.02 -10.73
CA ALA A 30 -5.45 5.61 -9.50
C ALA A 30 -4.44 5.19 -8.44
N LYS A 31 -3.42 4.42 -8.83
CA LYS A 31 -2.35 4.03 -7.92
C LYS A 31 -1.57 5.24 -7.40
N ASP A 32 -1.25 6.18 -8.27
CA ASP A 32 -0.56 7.41 -7.88
C ASP A 32 -1.39 8.21 -6.87
N TYR A 33 -2.69 8.26 -7.08
CA TYR A 33 -3.58 8.91 -6.12
C TYR A 33 -3.52 8.24 -4.75
N VAL A 34 -3.51 6.90 -4.73
CA VAL A 34 -3.41 6.14 -3.48
C VAL A 34 -2.08 6.46 -2.78
N TYR A 35 -0.97 6.41 -3.50
CA TYR A 35 0.34 6.70 -2.90
C TYR A 35 0.42 8.11 -2.32
N ALA A 36 -0.20 9.07 -2.98
CA ALA A 36 -0.19 10.46 -2.51
C ALA A 36 -1.10 10.68 -1.30
N ASN A 37 -2.00 9.76 -1.02
CA ASN A 37 -3.03 9.94 0.01
C ASN A 37 -3.04 8.82 1.06
N LEU A 38 -1.95 8.09 1.22
CA LEU A 38 -1.89 6.99 2.19
C LEU A 38 -2.09 7.44 3.63
N HIS A 39 -1.86 8.70 3.92
CA HIS A 39 -1.98 9.26 5.25
C HIS A 39 -3.44 9.57 5.64
N ARG A 40 -4.38 9.35 4.76
CA ARG A 40 -5.79 9.58 5.04
C ARG A 40 -6.65 8.49 4.40
N LYS A 41 -7.95 8.55 4.65
CA LYS A 41 -8.87 7.56 4.11
C LYS A 41 -8.99 7.73 2.60
N VAL A 42 -8.75 6.63 1.88
CA VAL A 42 -8.87 6.60 0.43
C VAL A 42 -9.99 5.64 0.06
N THR A 43 -10.98 6.12 -0.68
CA THR A 43 -12.09 5.30 -1.15
C THR A 43 -12.08 5.24 -2.67
N LEU A 44 -12.69 4.19 -3.20
CA LEU A 44 -12.86 4.04 -4.64
C LEU A 44 -13.65 5.22 -5.21
N ARG A 45 -14.69 5.64 -4.49
CA ARG A 45 -15.52 6.76 -4.91
C ARG A 45 -14.71 8.05 -5.06
N GLN A 46 -13.93 8.39 -4.05
CA GLN A 46 -13.10 9.59 -4.07
C GLN A 46 -12.09 9.55 -5.22
N THR A 47 -11.49 8.39 -5.42
CA THR A 47 -10.51 8.21 -6.49
C THR A 47 -11.15 8.39 -7.86
N ALA A 48 -12.31 7.77 -8.07
CA ALA A 48 -13.03 7.89 -9.33
C ALA A 48 -13.46 9.33 -9.59
N GLU A 49 -13.94 10.03 -8.57
CA GLU A 49 -14.33 11.43 -8.70
C GLU A 49 -13.13 12.30 -9.09
N THR A 50 -11.99 12.06 -8.46
CA THR A 50 -10.77 12.82 -8.75
C THR A 50 -10.29 12.58 -10.18
N LEU A 51 -10.45 11.38 -10.69
CA LEU A 51 -10.02 11.02 -12.04
C LEU A 51 -11.11 11.24 -13.09
N TYR A 52 -12.28 11.73 -12.68
CA TYR A 52 -13.40 12.03 -13.57
C TYR A 52 -13.89 10.80 -14.33
N VAL A 53 -14.00 9.67 -13.63
CA VAL A 53 -14.47 8.43 -14.23
C VAL A 53 -15.58 7.80 -13.38
N ASN A 54 -16.29 6.88 -13.98
CA ASN A 54 -17.33 6.12 -13.28
C ASN A 54 -16.67 5.16 -12.27
N GLN A 55 -17.24 5.10 -11.08
CA GLN A 55 -16.74 4.27 -9.99
C GLN A 55 -16.72 2.78 -10.36
N ASN A 56 -17.81 2.29 -10.94
CA ASN A 56 -17.90 0.88 -11.31
C ASN A 56 -16.91 0.53 -12.41
N TYR A 57 -16.74 1.42 -13.37
CA TYR A 57 -15.78 1.24 -14.43
C TYR A 57 -14.35 1.14 -13.87
N LEU A 58 -14.01 2.05 -12.98
CA LEU A 58 -12.67 2.04 -12.36
C LEU A 58 -12.47 0.75 -11.55
N SER A 59 -13.47 0.33 -10.81
CA SER A 59 -13.41 -0.90 -10.00
C SER A 59 -13.11 -2.13 -10.85
N GLU A 60 -13.87 -2.29 -11.92
CA GLU A 60 -13.71 -3.43 -12.82
C GLU A 60 -12.36 -3.41 -13.53
N LEU A 61 -11.97 -2.25 -14.02
CA LEU A 61 -10.71 -2.09 -14.72
C LEU A 61 -9.53 -2.35 -13.79
N PHE A 62 -9.59 -1.82 -12.57
CA PHE A 62 -8.52 -2.00 -11.59
C PHE A 62 -8.36 -3.48 -11.24
N ASN A 63 -9.48 -4.16 -10.96
CA ASN A 63 -9.46 -5.58 -10.62
C ASN A 63 -8.88 -6.41 -11.79
N LYS A 64 -9.32 -6.12 -12.99
CA LYS A 64 -8.85 -6.83 -14.19
C LYS A 64 -7.36 -6.61 -14.44
N THR A 65 -6.89 -5.40 -14.23
CA THR A 65 -5.49 -5.02 -14.50
C THR A 65 -4.55 -5.50 -13.40
N GLU A 66 -4.94 -5.32 -12.13
CA GLU A 66 -4.07 -5.59 -11.00
C GLU A 66 -4.30 -6.96 -10.35
N GLY A 67 -5.42 -7.61 -10.65
CA GLY A 67 -5.73 -8.91 -10.07
C GLY A 67 -6.27 -8.87 -8.66
N ILE A 68 -6.41 -7.69 -8.07
CA ILE A 68 -6.98 -7.49 -6.73
C ILE A 68 -7.93 -6.30 -6.77
N SER A 69 -8.82 -6.22 -5.79
CA SER A 69 -9.73 -5.09 -5.70
C SER A 69 -8.98 -3.82 -5.32
N PHE A 70 -9.57 -2.68 -5.65
CA PHE A 70 -9.00 -1.39 -5.29
C PHE A 70 -8.84 -1.27 -3.77
N SER A 71 -9.86 -1.69 -3.01
CA SER A 71 -9.82 -1.65 -1.55
C SER A 71 -8.69 -2.50 -0.98
N ALA A 72 -8.48 -3.69 -1.54
CA ALA A 72 -7.39 -4.56 -1.12
C ALA A 72 -6.03 -3.93 -1.42
N PHE A 73 -5.92 -3.27 -2.57
CA PHE A 73 -4.70 -2.56 -2.94
C PHE A 73 -4.39 -1.44 -1.94
N VAL A 74 -5.40 -0.61 -1.62
CA VAL A 74 -5.24 0.49 -0.67
C VAL A 74 -4.79 -0.04 0.69
N MET A 75 -5.45 -1.08 1.18
CA MET A 75 -5.11 -1.66 2.48
C MET A 75 -3.69 -2.21 2.49
N THR A 76 -3.30 -2.92 1.45
CA THR A 76 -1.95 -3.46 1.32
C THR A 76 -0.90 -2.35 1.36
N GLU A 77 -1.13 -1.27 0.63
CA GLU A 77 -0.19 -0.15 0.61
C GLU A 77 -0.12 0.58 1.94
N LYS A 78 -1.25 0.72 2.64
CA LYS A 78 -1.25 1.29 3.99
C LYS A 78 -0.45 0.42 4.96
N LEU A 79 -0.63 -0.88 4.92
CA LEU A 79 0.10 -1.80 5.79
C LEU A 79 1.59 -1.83 5.46
N ASN A 80 1.95 -1.69 4.19
CA ASN A 80 3.35 -1.57 3.80
C ASN A 80 3.96 -0.28 4.36
N GLN A 81 3.19 0.81 4.39
CA GLN A 81 3.66 2.06 4.99
C GLN A 81 3.87 1.91 6.50
N VAL A 82 2.93 1.23 7.19
CA VAL A 82 3.10 0.92 8.62
C VAL A 82 4.40 0.15 8.84
N LYS A 83 4.63 -0.85 8.00
CA LYS A 83 5.83 -1.68 8.07
C LYS A 83 7.11 -0.84 7.95
N ARG A 84 7.15 0.07 6.99
CA ARG A 84 8.31 0.97 6.82
C ARG A 84 8.51 1.84 8.04
N MET A 85 7.44 2.39 8.61
CA MET A 85 7.54 3.24 9.79
C MET A 85 7.98 2.49 11.03
N LEU A 86 7.57 1.22 11.15
CA LEU A 86 8.01 0.39 12.27
C LEU A 86 9.51 0.14 12.25
N ILE A 87 10.08 -0.01 11.06
CA ILE A 87 11.50 -0.29 10.90
C ILE A 87 12.34 1.00 10.96
N HIS A 88 11.89 2.04 10.28
CA HIS A 88 12.71 3.21 10.02
C HIS A 88 12.43 4.41 10.92
N SER A 89 11.51 4.29 11.86
CA SER A 89 11.22 5.37 12.79
C SER A 89 11.01 4.83 14.19
N SER A 90 11.06 5.72 15.18
CA SER A 90 10.76 5.40 16.56
C SER A 90 9.37 5.85 16.96
N ALA A 91 8.53 6.19 15.99
CA ALA A 91 7.17 6.64 16.25
C ALA A 91 6.37 5.58 17.03
N SER A 92 5.49 6.03 17.91
CA SER A 92 4.64 5.12 18.67
C SER A 92 3.63 4.46 17.74
N TYR A 93 3.08 3.34 18.18
CA TYR A 93 2.06 2.63 17.39
C TYR A 93 0.83 3.52 17.16
N VAL A 94 0.47 4.32 18.15
CA VAL A 94 -0.64 5.28 18.03
C VAL A 94 -0.34 6.31 16.96
N ASP A 95 0.86 6.86 16.97
CA ASP A 95 1.27 7.86 15.98
C ASP A 95 1.29 7.29 14.57
N ILE A 96 1.79 6.06 14.43
CA ILE A 96 1.80 5.39 13.12
C ILE A 96 0.36 5.19 12.61
N ALA A 97 -0.52 4.71 13.47
CA ALA A 97 -1.92 4.49 13.11
C ALA A 97 -2.57 5.80 12.64
N ASN A 98 -2.34 6.88 13.38
CA ASN A 98 -2.88 8.18 13.02
C ASN A 98 -2.30 8.69 11.70
N TYR A 99 -1.00 8.55 11.51
CA TYR A 99 -0.34 9.04 10.30
C TYR A 99 -0.84 8.31 9.05
N VAL A 100 -1.00 6.98 9.15
CA VAL A 100 -1.42 6.17 8.01
C VAL A 100 -2.93 6.19 7.81
N GLY A 101 -3.67 6.79 8.74
CA GLY A 101 -5.11 6.97 8.58
C GLY A 101 -5.95 5.80 9.04
N PHE A 102 -5.45 5.00 9.99
CA PHE A 102 -6.27 3.96 10.62
C PHE A 102 -7.15 4.57 11.70
N SER A 103 -8.30 3.96 11.93
CA SER A 103 -9.25 4.46 12.93
C SER A 103 -8.72 4.33 14.35
N SER A 104 -7.85 3.35 14.61
CA SER A 104 -7.25 3.13 15.92
C SER A 104 -6.01 2.27 15.80
N GLN A 105 -5.18 2.30 16.84
CA GLN A 105 -4.02 1.41 16.95
C GLN A 105 -4.45 -0.06 16.94
N SER A 106 -5.54 -0.38 17.62
CA SER A 106 -6.05 -1.76 17.69
C SER A 106 -6.48 -2.26 16.32
N HIS A 107 -7.15 -1.40 15.55
CA HIS A 107 -7.57 -1.73 14.20
C HIS A 107 -6.36 -1.97 13.29
N MET A 108 -5.37 -1.09 13.38
CA MET A 108 -4.12 -1.26 12.63
C MET A 108 -3.43 -2.57 12.99
N GLY A 109 -3.33 -2.87 14.29
CA GLY A 109 -2.66 -4.07 14.76
C GLY A 109 -3.33 -5.34 14.28
N LYS A 110 -4.65 -5.34 14.29
CA LYS A 110 -5.41 -6.50 13.81
C LYS A 110 -5.18 -6.75 12.34
N LEU A 111 -5.28 -5.71 11.52
CA LEU A 111 -5.09 -5.83 10.07
C LEU A 111 -3.65 -6.18 9.73
N PHE A 112 -2.71 -5.60 10.44
CA PHE A 112 -1.29 -5.90 10.24
C PHE A 112 -1.00 -7.38 10.50
N ARG A 113 -1.52 -7.90 11.61
CA ARG A 113 -1.34 -9.31 11.96
C ARG A 113 -1.99 -10.23 10.93
N GLU A 114 -3.20 -9.90 10.48
CA GLU A 114 -3.89 -10.69 9.47
C GLU A 114 -3.11 -10.74 8.16
N HIS A 115 -2.46 -9.64 7.81
CA HIS A 115 -1.74 -9.53 6.53
C HIS A 115 -0.32 -10.12 6.60
N PHE A 116 0.42 -9.84 7.67
CA PHE A 116 1.83 -10.24 7.77
C PHE A 116 2.09 -11.41 8.72
N GLY A 117 1.08 -11.87 9.45
CA GLY A 117 1.24 -13.00 10.35
C GLY A 117 1.86 -12.68 11.70
N MET A 118 2.15 -11.43 11.97
CA MET A 118 2.70 -11.00 13.25
C MET A 118 2.18 -9.61 13.61
N THR A 119 2.23 -9.27 14.90
CA THR A 119 1.78 -7.95 15.34
C THR A 119 2.82 -6.88 15.02
N PRO A 120 2.42 -5.60 14.97
CA PRO A 120 3.38 -4.52 14.78
C PRO A 120 4.51 -4.54 15.80
N ARG A 121 4.18 -4.88 17.05
CA ARG A 121 5.18 -4.96 18.11
C ARG A 121 6.20 -6.06 17.84
N GLU A 122 5.72 -7.25 17.50
CA GLU A 122 6.58 -8.37 17.16
C GLU A 122 7.48 -8.04 15.98
N PHE A 123 6.89 -7.40 14.97
CA PHE A 123 7.62 -7.00 13.78
C PHE A 123 8.74 -6.02 14.11
N ARG A 124 8.42 -4.96 14.88
CA ARG A 124 9.41 -3.96 15.26
C ARG A 124 10.54 -4.59 16.09
N ASN A 125 10.18 -5.43 17.07
CA ASN A 125 11.19 -6.08 17.91
C ASN A 125 12.13 -6.95 17.10
N GLN A 126 11.60 -7.69 16.14
CA GLN A 126 12.38 -8.60 15.32
C GLN A 126 13.36 -7.84 14.41
N TYR A 127 12.89 -6.81 13.74
CA TYR A 127 13.72 -6.11 12.75
C TYR A 127 14.57 -5.01 13.35
N SER A 128 14.13 -4.36 14.43
CA SER A 128 14.96 -3.38 15.13
C SER A 128 16.15 -4.04 15.80
N ALA A 129 15.95 -5.21 16.39
CA ALA A 129 17.04 -5.94 17.03
C ALA A 129 18.11 -6.31 16.02
N THR A 130 17.72 -6.64 14.81
CA THR A 130 18.66 -6.98 13.75
C THR A 130 19.54 -5.79 13.37
N GLU A 131 18.99 -4.59 13.36
CA GLU A 131 19.75 -3.39 13.06
C GLU A 131 20.78 -3.06 14.11
N TYR A 132 20.48 -3.35 15.37
CA TYR A 132 21.42 -3.07 16.47
C TYR A 132 22.58 -4.05 16.54
N GLU A 133 22.48 -5.18 15.91
CA GLU A 133 23.55 -6.18 15.91
C GLU A 133 24.62 -5.89 14.85
N GLU A 134 24.34 -5.00 13.96
CA GLU A 134 25.32 -4.55 12.96
C GLU A 134 26.18 -3.41 13.50
#